data_9e82fff2c712ef88218cc00d3b3ac4f7
#
_entry.id   9e82fff2c712ef88218cc00d3b3ac4f7
#
_cell.length_a   1.000
_cell.length_b   1.000
_cell.length_c   1.000
_cell.angle_alpha   90.00
_cell.angle_beta   90.00
_cell.angle_gamma   90.00
#
_symmetry.space_group_name_H-M   'P 1'
#
loop_
_entity.id
_entity.type
_entity.pdbx_description
1 polymer ?
#
loop_
_entity_poly.entity_id
_entity_poly.type
_entity_poly.pdbx_seq_one_letter_code
_entity_poly.pdbx_strand_id
1 'polypeptide(L)'
;MGLHRAAHPHIGKNAPTAIVVGGGVSGLLAARELAAAGGRVTLLEQKDHLGGAVGAHEVGGLLLDSGAESYATRSPIVSELVKELGLGEHIVTPNPHGSWLYLPFGARKTPNTGIMGIPGNLDDKTLLGVLGRAGLRRAKLDKALPASVGAKAKTLGELVRARMGNKVLKNLVAPVVSGVYSAHPDQLDADATIPGLREGLKKHKSLAAASAALRSQAPAGSQVASLSGGLNQLSEKLVEDLYTKC
;
A
#
# COMPACT_ATOMS: atom_id res chain seq x y z
N MET A 1 -12.35 22.44 -16.81
CA MET A 1 -12.87 22.44 -15.41
C MET A 1 -14.32 21.99 -15.49
N GLY A 2 -14.56 20.74 -15.13
CA GLY A 2 -15.92 20.16 -15.14
C GLY A 2 -16.68 20.55 -13.87
N LEU A 3 -17.88 21.11 -14.04
CA LEU A 3 -18.83 21.39 -12.95
C LEU A 3 -19.75 20.19 -12.82
N HIS A 4 -19.54 19.36 -11.79
CA HIS A 4 -20.46 18.29 -11.44
C HIS A 4 -21.40 18.79 -10.33
N ARG A 5 -22.67 19.03 -10.68
CA ARG A 5 -23.73 19.39 -9.73
C ARG A 5 -24.64 18.19 -9.55
N ALA A 6 -24.65 17.61 -8.37
CA ALA A 6 -25.73 16.75 -7.94
C ALA A 6 -26.85 17.62 -7.37
N ALA A 7 -28.03 17.61 -7.98
CA ALA A 7 -29.20 18.35 -7.50
C ALA A 7 -30.19 17.37 -6.89
N HIS A 8 -30.43 17.48 -5.58
CA HIS A 8 -31.43 16.70 -4.88
C HIS A 8 -32.82 17.33 -4.98
N PRO A 9 -33.87 16.58 -5.29
CA PRO A 9 -35.24 17.09 -5.35
C PRO A 9 -35.80 17.48 -3.97
N HIS A 10 -35.15 17.08 -2.86
CA HIS A 10 -35.64 17.31 -1.49
C HIS A 10 -34.78 18.27 -0.67
N ILE A 11 -33.80 18.94 -1.23
CA ILE A 11 -32.96 19.90 -0.51
C ILE A 11 -33.80 21.19 -0.28
N GLY A 12 -34.08 21.50 0.99
CA GLY A 12 -34.78 22.73 1.38
C GLY A 12 -34.07 24.00 0.88
N LYS A 13 -34.83 25.07 0.65
CA LYS A 13 -34.29 26.37 0.17
C LYS A 13 -33.15 26.92 1.05
N ASN A 14 -33.12 26.55 2.34
CA ASN A 14 -32.14 26.99 3.34
C ASN A 14 -31.08 25.92 3.67
N ALA A 15 -30.91 24.87 2.83
CA ALA A 15 -29.88 23.87 3.06
C ALA A 15 -28.50 24.51 3.02
N PRO A 16 -27.56 24.10 3.90
CA PRO A 16 -26.18 24.58 3.86
C PRO A 16 -25.54 24.22 2.53
N THR A 17 -24.73 25.13 2.00
CA THR A 17 -23.98 24.89 0.75
C THR A 17 -22.56 24.59 1.06
N ALA A 18 -21.99 23.61 0.35
CA ALA A 18 -20.61 23.23 0.44
C ALA A 18 -19.97 23.11 -0.96
N ILE A 19 -18.70 23.48 -1.06
CA ILE A 19 -17.92 23.29 -2.25
C ILE A 19 -16.78 22.32 -1.90
N VAL A 20 -16.71 21.19 -2.62
CA VAL A 20 -15.64 20.21 -2.51
C VAL A 20 -14.72 20.37 -3.71
N VAL A 21 -13.43 20.55 -3.48
CA VAL A 21 -12.42 20.71 -4.53
C VAL A 21 -11.60 19.43 -4.65
N GLY A 22 -11.65 18.80 -5.82
CA GLY A 22 -11.01 17.54 -6.14
C GLY A 22 -11.99 16.36 -6.10
N GLY A 23 -12.14 15.68 -7.23
CA GLY A 23 -13.03 14.53 -7.44
C GLY A 23 -12.37 13.16 -7.25
N GLY A 24 -11.25 13.09 -6.51
CA GLY A 24 -10.70 11.81 -6.06
C GLY A 24 -11.55 11.16 -4.96
N VAL A 25 -11.19 9.95 -4.53
CA VAL A 25 -11.95 9.19 -3.51
C VAL A 25 -12.25 10.00 -2.27
N SER A 26 -11.29 10.78 -1.76
CA SER A 26 -11.51 11.63 -0.58
C SER A 26 -12.56 12.72 -0.79
N GLY A 27 -12.51 13.37 -1.97
CA GLY A 27 -13.52 14.39 -2.31
C GLY A 27 -14.90 13.79 -2.58
N LEU A 28 -14.96 12.64 -3.24
CA LEU A 28 -16.20 11.90 -3.45
C LEU A 28 -16.85 11.50 -2.11
N LEU A 29 -16.06 10.98 -1.17
CA LEU A 29 -16.56 10.65 0.17
C LEU A 29 -17.01 11.89 0.94
N ALA A 30 -16.24 12.97 0.93
CA ALA A 30 -16.65 14.22 1.59
C ALA A 30 -17.94 14.78 0.99
N ALA A 31 -18.07 14.78 -0.33
CA ALA A 31 -19.28 15.19 -1.02
C ALA A 31 -20.48 14.31 -0.62
N ARG A 32 -20.29 13.01 -0.56
CA ARG A 32 -21.30 12.03 -0.16
C ARG A 32 -21.80 12.27 1.26
N GLU A 33 -20.89 12.43 2.23
CA GLU A 33 -21.26 12.67 3.63
C GLU A 33 -21.98 14.02 3.82
N LEU A 34 -21.51 15.07 3.15
CA LEU A 34 -22.14 16.39 3.20
C LEU A 34 -23.55 16.39 2.58
N ALA A 35 -23.71 15.67 1.48
CA ALA A 35 -25.01 15.55 0.84
C ALA A 35 -25.97 14.66 1.66
N ALA A 36 -25.50 13.56 2.24
CA ALA A 36 -26.29 12.72 3.14
C ALA A 36 -26.74 13.48 4.39
N ALA A 37 -25.96 14.46 4.84
CA ALA A 37 -26.34 15.39 5.91
C ALA A 37 -27.35 16.48 5.48
N GLY A 38 -27.85 16.43 4.24
CA GLY A 38 -28.82 17.39 3.70
C GLY A 38 -28.21 18.68 3.12
N GLY A 39 -26.89 18.69 2.88
CA GLY A 39 -26.19 19.82 2.29
C GLY A 39 -26.35 19.86 0.77
N ARG A 40 -26.31 21.07 0.20
CA ARG A 40 -26.20 21.30 -1.23
C ARG A 40 -24.72 21.31 -1.60
N VAL A 41 -24.24 20.27 -2.26
CA VAL A 41 -22.81 20.09 -2.56
C VAL A 41 -22.51 20.44 -4.03
N THR A 42 -21.44 21.20 -4.25
CA THR A 42 -20.83 21.40 -5.56
C THR A 42 -19.44 20.79 -5.51
N LEU A 43 -19.18 19.77 -6.34
CA LEU A 43 -17.86 19.16 -6.47
C LEU A 43 -17.18 19.70 -7.73
N LEU A 44 -15.95 20.20 -7.57
CA LEU A 44 -15.11 20.73 -8.63
C LEU A 44 -13.96 19.78 -8.90
N GLU A 45 -13.79 19.36 -10.14
CA GLU A 45 -12.68 18.53 -10.59
C GLU A 45 -11.96 19.19 -11.77
N GLN A 46 -10.64 19.15 -11.79
CA GLN A 46 -9.82 19.72 -12.86
C GLN A 46 -9.87 18.89 -14.14
N LYS A 47 -9.92 17.56 -13.97
CA LYS A 47 -10.00 16.61 -15.09
C LYS A 47 -11.44 16.51 -15.62
N ASP A 48 -11.57 15.87 -16.75
CA ASP A 48 -12.87 15.53 -17.36
C ASP A 48 -13.56 14.31 -16.72
N HIS A 49 -12.88 13.63 -15.80
CA HIS A 49 -13.37 12.45 -15.09
C HIS A 49 -13.07 12.53 -13.58
N LEU A 50 -13.89 11.84 -12.79
CA LEU A 50 -13.75 11.68 -11.35
C LEU A 50 -12.95 10.41 -11.02
N GLY A 51 -12.55 10.22 -9.75
CA GLY A 51 -11.82 9.04 -9.26
C GLY A 51 -10.37 9.34 -8.85
N GLY A 52 -9.74 10.35 -9.43
CA GLY A 52 -8.38 10.76 -9.06
C GLY A 52 -7.35 9.66 -9.36
N ALA A 53 -6.70 9.13 -8.30
CA ALA A 53 -5.75 8.02 -8.41
C ALA A 53 -6.43 6.65 -8.54
N VAL A 54 -7.73 6.55 -8.26
CA VAL A 54 -8.53 5.32 -8.42
C VAL A 54 -9.32 5.47 -9.72
N GLY A 55 -8.63 5.34 -10.82
CA GLY A 55 -9.17 5.44 -12.16
C GLY A 55 -8.73 4.27 -13.03
N ALA A 56 -9.19 4.23 -14.27
CA ALA A 56 -8.81 3.22 -15.22
C ALA A 56 -8.46 3.84 -16.59
N HIS A 57 -7.78 3.06 -17.41
CA HIS A 57 -7.53 3.36 -18.82
C HIS A 57 -7.59 2.07 -19.65
N GLU A 58 -7.94 2.20 -20.90
CA GLU A 58 -8.02 1.06 -21.80
C GLU A 58 -6.67 0.85 -22.51
N VAL A 59 -6.19 -0.41 -22.47
CA VAL A 59 -4.98 -0.84 -23.17
C VAL A 59 -5.26 -2.14 -23.91
N GLY A 60 -5.25 -2.09 -25.23
CA GLY A 60 -5.45 -3.29 -26.06
C GLY A 60 -6.78 -3.99 -25.84
N GLY A 61 -7.85 -3.26 -25.56
CA GLY A 61 -9.19 -3.80 -25.27
C GLY A 61 -9.38 -4.29 -23.83
N LEU A 62 -8.40 -4.07 -22.95
CA LEU A 62 -8.47 -4.39 -21.53
C LEU A 62 -8.59 -3.10 -20.71
N LEU A 63 -9.54 -3.05 -19.80
CA LEU A 63 -9.66 -1.98 -18.81
C LEU A 63 -8.71 -2.29 -17.64
N LEU A 64 -7.72 -1.41 -17.43
CA LEU A 64 -6.70 -1.56 -16.40
C LEU A 64 -6.74 -0.37 -15.44
N ASP A 65 -6.49 -0.62 -14.15
CA ASP A 65 -6.34 0.45 -13.18
C ASP A 65 -5.16 1.38 -13.59
N SER A 66 -5.38 2.69 -13.57
CA SER A 66 -4.41 3.70 -14.00
C SER A 66 -3.52 4.23 -12.87
N GLY A 67 -3.83 3.88 -11.64
CA GLY A 67 -3.11 4.32 -10.45
C GLY A 67 -3.19 3.31 -9.33
N ALA A 68 -4.12 3.47 -8.39
CA ALA A 68 -4.31 2.50 -7.32
C ALA A 68 -5.03 1.24 -7.84
N GLU A 69 -4.40 0.09 -7.69
CA GLU A 69 -4.90 -1.23 -8.11
C GLU A 69 -5.34 -2.11 -6.93
N SER A 70 -5.05 -1.67 -5.71
CA SER A 70 -5.38 -2.43 -4.49
C SER A 70 -5.46 -1.50 -3.28
N TYR A 71 -6.10 -1.99 -2.22
CA TYR A 71 -6.19 -1.31 -0.93
C TYR A 71 -5.72 -2.22 0.22
N ALA A 72 -5.24 -1.59 1.32
CA ALA A 72 -4.76 -2.33 2.49
C ALA A 72 -5.93 -2.92 3.31
N THR A 73 -5.81 -4.20 3.68
CA THR A 73 -6.84 -4.93 4.46
C THR A 73 -6.63 -4.90 5.97
N ARG A 74 -5.56 -4.25 6.44
CA ARG A 74 -5.28 -4.11 7.88
C ARG A 74 -6.33 -3.28 8.65
N SER A 75 -7.08 -2.42 7.96
CA SER A 75 -8.26 -1.72 8.47
C SER A 75 -9.47 -2.19 7.67
N PRO A 76 -10.64 -2.43 8.30
CA PRO A 76 -11.84 -2.87 7.61
C PRO A 76 -12.53 -1.75 6.81
N ILE A 77 -12.18 -0.49 7.04
CA ILE A 77 -12.90 0.70 6.55
C ILE A 77 -13.17 0.65 5.04
N VAL A 78 -12.16 0.33 4.21
CA VAL A 78 -12.36 0.28 2.76
C VAL A 78 -13.23 -0.91 2.35
N SER A 79 -13.04 -2.08 3.00
CA SER A 79 -13.86 -3.26 2.72
C SER A 79 -15.32 -3.06 3.14
N GLU A 80 -15.57 -2.31 4.21
CA GLU A 80 -16.92 -1.94 4.67
C GLU A 80 -17.57 -0.98 3.67
N LEU A 81 -16.86 0.05 3.22
CA LEU A 81 -17.31 0.95 2.18
C LEU A 81 -17.65 0.21 0.87
N VAL A 82 -16.77 -0.68 0.44
CA VAL A 82 -16.99 -1.52 -0.76
C VAL A 82 -18.28 -2.34 -0.64
N LYS A 83 -18.53 -2.94 0.52
CA LYS A 83 -19.77 -3.69 0.79
C LYS A 83 -20.99 -2.78 0.82
N GLU A 84 -20.90 -1.62 1.45
CA GLU A 84 -21.97 -0.62 1.50
C GLU A 84 -22.37 -0.16 0.08
N LEU A 85 -21.42 -0.03 -0.82
CA LEU A 85 -21.63 0.32 -2.22
C LEU A 85 -22.14 -0.86 -3.08
N GLY A 86 -22.39 -2.02 -2.48
CA GLY A 86 -22.89 -3.21 -3.20
C GLY A 86 -21.82 -3.99 -3.97
N LEU A 87 -20.53 -3.70 -3.73
CA LEU A 87 -19.41 -4.36 -4.41
C LEU A 87 -18.77 -5.49 -3.58
N GLY A 88 -19.41 -5.93 -2.49
CA GLY A 88 -18.85 -6.92 -1.56
C GLY A 88 -18.42 -8.23 -2.22
N GLU A 89 -19.22 -8.76 -3.15
CA GLU A 89 -18.95 -10.00 -3.88
C GLU A 89 -17.81 -9.85 -4.92
N HIS A 90 -17.44 -8.62 -5.26
CA HIS A 90 -16.31 -8.33 -6.16
C HIS A 90 -14.97 -8.28 -5.46
N ILE A 91 -14.92 -8.34 -4.12
CA ILE A 91 -13.65 -8.30 -3.38
C ILE A 91 -12.82 -9.53 -3.70
N VAL A 92 -11.62 -9.30 -4.20
CA VAL A 92 -10.65 -10.35 -4.52
C VAL A 92 -9.33 -10.10 -3.81
N THR A 93 -8.62 -11.18 -3.50
CA THR A 93 -7.26 -11.12 -2.97
C THR A 93 -6.24 -11.52 -4.04
N PRO A 94 -5.00 -11.04 -3.97
CA PRO A 94 -3.95 -11.45 -4.90
C PRO A 94 -3.78 -12.97 -4.93
N ASN A 95 -3.44 -13.49 -6.09
CA ASN A 95 -3.18 -14.90 -6.29
C ASN A 95 -2.05 -15.38 -5.36
N PRO A 96 -2.19 -16.55 -4.68
CA PRO A 96 -1.23 -17.06 -3.70
C PRO A 96 0.12 -17.51 -4.28
N HIS A 97 0.35 -17.37 -5.57
CA HIS A 97 1.62 -17.74 -6.22
C HIS A 97 2.85 -16.93 -5.74
N GLY A 98 2.63 -15.92 -4.91
CA GLY A 98 3.67 -15.04 -4.36
C GLY A 98 4.11 -13.97 -5.36
N SER A 99 5.08 -13.17 -4.94
CA SER A 99 5.62 -12.07 -5.74
C SER A 99 7.00 -12.41 -6.32
N TRP A 100 7.37 -11.68 -7.36
CA TRP A 100 8.64 -11.82 -8.05
C TRP A 100 9.38 -10.49 -8.09
N LEU A 101 10.69 -10.54 -7.95
CA LEU A 101 11.59 -9.41 -8.14
C LEU A 101 12.27 -9.54 -9.49
N TYR A 102 12.20 -8.49 -10.31
CA TYR A 102 12.99 -8.40 -11.52
C TYR A 102 14.30 -7.67 -11.20
N LEU A 103 15.39 -8.41 -11.18
CA LEU A 103 16.72 -7.93 -10.82
C LEU A 103 17.62 -7.87 -12.07
N PRO A 104 18.76 -7.17 -12.05
CA PRO A 104 19.68 -7.10 -13.21
C PRO A 104 20.13 -8.46 -13.77
N PHE A 105 20.03 -9.50 -12.97
CA PHE A 105 20.38 -10.89 -13.34
C PHE A 105 19.13 -11.78 -13.52
N GLY A 106 17.98 -11.20 -13.79
CA GLY A 106 16.72 -11.86 -14.12
C GLY A 106 15.72 -11.97 -12.96
N ALA A 107 14.54 -12.53 -13.26
CA ALA A 107 13.45 -12.69 -12.31
C ALA A 107 13.80 -13.67 -11.18
N ARG A 108 13.44 -13.33 -9.96
CA ARG A 108 13.63 -14.15 -8.76
C ARG A 108 12.38 -14.09 -7.89
N LYS A 109 11.99 -15.24 -7.33
CA LYS A 109 10.88 -15.30 -6.38
C LYS A 109 11.23 -14.51 -5.12
N THR A 110 10.31 -13.70 -4.64
CA THR A 110 10.48 -12.91 -3.41
C THR A 110 10.43 -13.85 -2.20
N PRO A 111 11.41 -13.77 -1.27
CA PRO A 111 11.34 -14.49 -0.01
C PRO A 111 10.15 -14.02 0.83
N ASN A 112 9.33 -14.93 1.33
CA ASN A 112 8.05 -14.60 1.99
C ASN A 112 8.13 -14.65 3.53
N THR A 113 9.29 -14.39 4.12
CA THR A 113 9.52 -14.63 5.55
C THR A 113 9.73 -13.38 6.40
N GLY A 114 9.61 -12.18 5.80
CA GLY A 114 9.92 -10.93 6.47
C GLY A 114 8.93 -9.80 6.22
N ILE A 115 9.36 -8.57 6.54
CA ILE A 115 8.58 -7.36 6.35
C ILE A 115 9.35 -6.37 5.47
N MET A 116 8.68 -5.73 4.52
CA MET A 116 9.28 -4.71 3.62
C MET A 116 10.60 -5.15 2.95
N GLY A 117 10.68 -6.42 2.55
CA GLY A 117 11.88 -6.97 1.93
C GLY A 117 13.02 -7.33 2.90
N ILE A 118 12.90 -7.04 4.19
CA ILE A 118 13.86 -7.49 5.22
C ILE A 118 13.57 -8.96 5.52
N PRO A 119 14.48 -9.91 5.22
CA PRO A 119 14.21 -11.32 5.43
C PRO A 119 14.13 -11.67 6.91
N GLY A 120 13.06 -12.32 7.33
CA GLY A 120 12.88 -12.82 8.70
C GLY A 120 13.55 -14.17 8.94
N ASN A 121 13.69 -15.00 7.91
CA ASN A 121 14.39 -16.27 7.96
C ASN A 121 15.59 -16.25 7.00
N LEU A 122 16.81 -16.24 7.55
CA LEU A 122 18.05 -16.22 6.77
C LEU A 122 18.48 -17.63 6.26
N ASP A 123 17.71 -18.65 6.57
CA ASP A 123 17.93 -20.02 6.09
C ASP A 123 16.96 -20.38 4.94
N ASP A 124 16.13 -19.42 4.50
CA ASP A 124 15.29 -19.56 3.32
C ASP A 124 16.16 -19.76 2.05
N LYS A 125 15.92 -20.89 1.37
CA LYS A 125 16.68 -21.29 0.17
C LYS A 125 16.58 -20.28 -0.98
N THR A 126 15.48 -19.53 -1.07
CA THR A 126 15.27 -18.51 -2.11
C THR A 126 16.26 -17.34 -2.00
N LEU A 127 16.77 -17.05 -0.80
CA LEU A 127 17.76 -15.99 -0.56
C LEU A 127 19.07 -16.21 -1.33
N LEU A 128 19.47 -17.45 -1.55
CA LEU A 128 20.69 -17.74 -2.30
C LEU A 128 20.61 -17.22 -3.74
N GLY A 129 19.45 -17.39 -4.39
CA GLY A 129 19.20 -16.92 -5.75
C GLY A 129 19.16 -15.38 -5.88
N VAL A 130 18.81 -14.68 -4.79
CA VAL A 130 18.70 -13.21 -4.77
C VAL A 130 20.00 -12.54 -4.31
N LEU A 131 20.66 -13.09 -3.30
CA LEU A 131 21.81 -12.48 -2.64
C LEU A 131 23.17 -13.04 -3.11
N GLY A 132 23.17 -14.25 -3.67
CA GLY A 132 24.37 -15.02 -3.90
C GLY A 132 25.06 -15.45 -2.59
N ARG A 133 26.08 -16.33 -2.70
CA ARG A 133 26.78 -16.89 -1.52
C ARG A 133 27.38 -15.82 -0.60
N ALA A 134 28.04 -14.80 -1.16
CA ALA A 134 28.69 -13.74 -0.38
C ALA A 134 27.66 -12.84 0.32
N GLY A 135 26.58 -12.45 -0.37
CA GLY A 135 25.50 -11.64 0.21
C GLY A 135 24.76 -12.36 1.32
N LEU A 136 24.47 -13.64 1.14
CA LEU A 136 23.82 -14.46 2.15
C LEU A 136 24.71 -14.65 3.39
N ARG A 137 26.02 -14.92 3.21
CA ARG A 137 26.96 -14.95 4.35
C ARG A 137 27.00 -13.63 5.11
N ARG A 138 27.05 -12.49 4.38
CA ARG A 138 27.03 -11.16 5.01
C ARG A 138 25.72 -10.93 5.79
N ALA A 139 24.58 -11.30 5.22
CA ALA A 139 23.29 -11.18 5.90
C ALA A 139 23.21 -12.03 7.18
N LYS A 140 23.74 -13.25 7.16
CA LYS A 140 23.76 -14.16 8.32
C LYS A 140 24.60 -13.64 9.50
N LEU A 141 25.54 -12.72 9.28
CA LEU A 141 26.27 -12.05 10.37
C LEU A 141 25.35 -11.21 11.26
N ASP A 142 24.15 -10.83 10.79
CA ASP A 142 23.16 -10.11 11.61
C ASP A 142 22.88 -10.78 12.96
N LYS A 143 22.90 -12.12 13.01
CA LYS A 143 22.68 -12.90 14.23
C LYS A 143 23.82 -12.77 15.26
N ALA A 144 25.03 -12.42 14.82
CA ALA A 144 26.21 -12.30 15.67
C ALA A 144 26.59 -10.84 15.98
N LEU A 145 26.05 -9.87 15.26
CA LEU A 145 26.35 -8.46 15.46
C LEU A 145 25.74 -7.94 16.77
N PRO A 146 26.47 -7.13 17.55
CA PRO A 146 25.90 -6.43 18.71
C PRO A 146 24.68 -5.58 18.31
N ALA A 147 23.72 -5.42 19.23
CA ALA A 147 22.52 -4.61 18.98
C ALA A 147 22.84 -3.11 18.74
N SER A 148 24.02 -2.65 19.14
CA SER A 148 24.51 -1.29 18.86
C SER A 148 24.80 -1.02 17.38
N VAL A 149 25.06 -2.07 16.59
CA VAL A 149 25.26 -1.92 15.14
C VAL A 149 23.94 -1.51 14.49
N GLY A 150 23.92 -0.35 13.84
CA GLY A 150 22.71 0.24 13.24
C GLY A 150 21.79 0.97 14.23
N ALA A 151 22.08 0.98 15.53
CA ALA A 151 21.23 1.66 16.53
C ALA A 151 21.05 3.17 16.28
N LYS A 152 22.08 3.82 15.69
CA LYS A 152 22.07 5.25 15.35
C LYS A 152 21.66 5.54 13.90
N ALA A 153 21.35 4.51 13.12
CA ALA A 153 20.89 4.68 11.74
C ALA A 153 19.62 5.53 11.71
N LYS A 154 19.59 6.58 10.91
CA LYS A 154 18.41 7.44 10.74
C LYS A 154 17.46 6.84 9.71
N THR A 155 18.01 6.33 8.61
CA THR A 155 17.22 5.80 7.52
C THR A 155 17.12 4.27 7.57
N LEU A 156 16.08 3.75 6.92
CA LEU A 156 15.91 2.30 6.76
C LEU A 156 17.08 1.69 5.99
N GLY A 157 17.57 2.40 4.95
CA GLY A 157 18.71 1.95 4.15
C GLY A 157 19.99 1.84 4.97
N GLU A 158 20.30 2.82 5.81
CA GLU A 158 21.44 2.76 6.73
C GLU A 158 21.35 1.57 7.71
N LEU A 159 20.17 1.37 8.29
CA LEU A 159 19.93 0.27 9.24
C LEU A 159 20.14 -1.10 8.59
N VAL A 160 19.52 -1.33 7.43
CA VAL A 160 19.63 -2.59 6.70
C VAL A 160 21.06 -2.84 6.24
N ARG A 161 21.73 -1.81 5.71
CA ARG A 161 23.11 -1.90 5.24
C ARG A 161 24.08 -2.26 6.38
N ALA A 162 23.92 -1.62 7.52
CA ALA A 162 24.74 -1.87 8.71
C ALA A 162 24.56 -3.31 9.22
N ARG A 163 23.35 -3.80 9.27
CA ARG A 163 23.00 -5.12 9.82
C ARG A 163 23.21 -6.26 8.83
N MET A 164 22.66 -6.14 7.61
CA MET A 164 22.56 -7.25 6.64
C MET A 164 23.41 -7.05 5.39
N GLY A 165 23.93 -5.83 5.17
CA GLY A 165 24.79 -5.51 4.05
C GLY A 165 24.04 -5.03 2.80
N ASN A 166 24.81 -4.55 1.85
CA ASN A 166 24.29 -3.83 0.68
C ASN A 166 23.46 -4.68 -0.29
N LYS A 167 23.73 -6.00 -0.37
CA LYS A 167 22.95 -6.88 -1.26
C LYS A 167 21.51 -7.09 -0.78
N VAL A 168 21.30 -7.18 0.53
CA VAL A 168 19.94 -7.22 1.10
C VAL A 168 19.23 -5.91 0.80
N LEU A 169 19.90 -4.77 1.02
CA LEU A 169 19.32 -3.47 0.71
C LEU A 169 18.91 -3.37 -0.76
N LYS A 170 19.84 -3.60 -1.69
CA LYS A 170 19.61 -3.39 -3.13
C LYS A 170 18.64 -4.38 -3.76
N ASN A 171 18.75 -5.66 -3.38
CA ASN A 171 18.05 -6.73 -4.11
C ASN A 171 16.73 -7.16 -3.45
N LEU A 172 16.49 -6.78 -2.19
CA LEU A 172 15.28 -7.15 -1.45
C LEU A 172 14.53 -5.91 -0.93
N VAL A 173 15.19 -5.07 -0.12
CA VAL A 173 14.50 -3.99 0.57
C VAL A 173 14.15 -2.85 -0.38
N ALA A 174 15.11 -2.39 -1.19
CA ALA A 174 14.86 -1.25 -2.08
C ALA A 174 13.74 -1.51 -3.10
N PRO A 175 13.67 -2.65 -3.81
CA PRO A 175 12.57 -2.89 -4.74
C PRO A 175 11.19 -2.89 -4.07
N VAL A 176 11.08 -3.51 -2.88
CA VAL A 176 9.80 -3.58 -2.15
C VAL A 176 9.41 -2.21 -1.59
N VAL A 177 10.34 -1.55 -0.90
CA VAL A 177 10.10 -0.26 -0.24
C VAL A 177 9.83 0.85 -1.26
N SER A 178 10.59 0.88 -2.37
CA SER A 178 10.35 1.87 -3.42
C SER A 178 9.00 1.65 -4.13
N GLY A 179 8.56 0.41 -4.27
CA GLY A 179 7.22 0.11 -4.78
C GLY A 179 6.09 0.58 -3.86
N VAL A 180 6.29 0.52 -2.53
CA VAL A 180 5.26 0.93 -1.55
C VAL A 180 5.27 2.44 -1.31
N TYR A 181 6.45 3.05 -1.20
CA TYR A 181 6.61 4.45 -0.76
C TYR A 181 7.04 5.41 -1.87
N SER A 182 7.29 4.92 -3.09
CA SER A 182 7.83 5.71 -4.22
C SER A 182 9.11 6.47 -3.85
N ALA A 183 9.89 5.95 -2.90
CA ALA A 183 11.10 6.57 -2.39
C ALA A 183 12.17 5.51 -2.06
N HIS A 184 13.45 5.89 -2.19
CA HIS A 184 14.55 4.99 -1.87
C HIS A 184 14.68 4.80 -0.35
N PRO A 185 15.02 3.61 0.18
CA PRO A 185 15.17 3.37 1.63
C PRO A 185 16.16 4.30 2.34
N ASP A 186 17.13 4.88 1.63
CA ASP A 186 18.06 5.86 2.18
C ASP A 186 17.44 7.26 2.42
N GLN A 187 16.20 7.48 1.95
CA GLN A 187 15.44 8.71 2.15
C GLN A 187 14.31 8.56 3.17
N LEU A 188 14.06 7.34 3.63
CA LEU A 188 12.95 7.01 4.51
C LEU A 188 13.45 6.81 5.95
N ASP A 189 12.81 7.47 6.90
CA ASP A 189 13.06 7.25 8.32
C ASP A 189 12.74 5.81 8.70
N ALA A 190 13.64 5.17 9.46
CA ALA A 190 13.53 3.75 9.78
C ALA A 190 12.31 3.43 10.66
N ASP A 191 12.01 4.31 11.63
CA ASP A 191 10.96 4.07 12.61
C ASP A 191 9.58 4.45 12.06
N ALA A 192 9.50 5.47 11.20
CA ALA A 192 8.28 5.83 10.49
C ALA A 192 7.91 4.80 9.42
N THR A 193 8.90 4.23 8.72
CA THR A 193 8.67 3.25 7.64
C THR A 193 8.22 1.90 8.19
N ILE A 194 8.87 1.42 9.26
CA ILE A 194 8.54 0.14 9.90
C ILE A 194 8.48 0.35 11.42
N PRO A 195 7.33 0.81 11.95
CA PRO A 195 7.14 0.99 13.39
C PRO A 195 7.46 -0.28 14.17
N GLY A 196 8.19 -0.15 15.26
CA GLY A 196 8.59 -1.27 16.12
C GLY A 196 9.83 -2.06 15.67
N LEU A 197 10.38 -1.79 14.47
CA LEU A 197 11.55 -2.53 13.97
C LEU A 197 12.78 -2.36 14.86
N ARG A 198 13.04 -1.14 15.32
CA ARG A 198 14.19 -0.81 16.19
C ARG A 198 14.04 -1.39 17.59
N GLU A 199 12.83 -1.38 18.14
CA GLU A 199 12.52 -2.03 19.41
C GLU A 199 12.67 -3.54 19.30
N GLY A 200 12.17 -4.11 18.21
CA GLY A 200 12.38 -5.51 17.86
C GLY A 200 13.86 -5.86 17.76
N LEU A 201 14.68 -5.02 17.14
CA LEU A 201 16.13 -5.22 17.07
C LEU A 201 16.78 -5.21 18.47
N LYS A 202 16.42 -4.28 19.33
CA LYS A 202 16.89 -4.24 20.73
C LYS A 202 16.52 -5.52 21.49
N LYS A 203 15.27 -5.96 21.34
CA LYS A 203 14.71 -7.15 22.01
C LYS A 203 15.34 -8.46 21.51
N HIS A 204 15.41 -8.64 20.21
CA HIS A 204 15.82 -9.89 19.57
C HIS A 204 17.30 -9.92 19.16
N LYS A 205 18.02 -8.79 19.27
CA LYS A 205 19.45 -8.63 18.91
C LYS A 205 19.78 -8.94 17.45
N SER A 206 18.76 -9.16 16.60
CA SER A 206 18.88 -9.49 15.19
C SER A 206 17.78 -8.78 14.40
N LEU A 207 18.13 -8.14 13.30
CA LEU A 207 17.18 -7.48 12.41
C LEU A 207 16.26 -8.51 11.72
N ALA A 208 16.80 -9.69 11.39
CA ALA A 208 16.00 -10.79 10.87
C ALA A 208 14.94 -11.25 11.88
N ALA A 209 15.35 -11.47 13.14
CA ALA A 209 14.40 -11.89 14.18
C ALA A 209 13.35 -10.81 14.48
N ALA A 210 13.72 -9.53 14.48
CA ALA A 210 12.79 -8.41 14.60
C ALA A 210 11.77 -8.39 13.45
N SER A 211 12.26 -8.55 12.21
CA SER A 211 11.41 -8.64 11.02
C SER A 211 10.44 -9.82 11.06
N ALA A 212 10.90 -10.99 11.49
CA ALA A 212 10.05 -12.18 11.67
C ALA A 212 8.97 -11.95 12.74
N ALA A 213 9.34 -11.36 13.88
CA ALA A 213 8.41 -11.06 14.97
C ALA A 213 7.31 -10.07 14.54
N LEU A 214 7.67 -9.01 13.81
CA LEU A 214 6.68 -8.08 13.26
C LEU A 214 5.78 -8.76 12.23
N ARG A 215 6.33 -9.61 11.37
CA ARG A 215 5.56 -10.38 10.40
C ARG A 215 4.56 -11.33 11.06
N SER A 216 4.94 -11.97 12.15
CA SER A 216 4.05 -12.90 12.89
C SER A 216 2.89 -12.19 13.58
N GLN A 217 3.01 -10.89 13.86
CA GLN A 217 1.94 -10.07 14.44
C GLN A 217 0.97 -9.53 13.38
N ALA A 218 1.36 -9.57 12.09
CA ALA A 218 0.47 -9.15 11.02
C ALA A 218 -0.68 -10.17 10.86
N PRO A 219 -1.91 -9.70 10.53
CA PRO A 219 -3.03 -10.59 10.27
C PRO A 219 -2.67 -11.67 9.24
N ALA A 220 -3.24 -12.86 9.41
CA ALA A 220 -3.12 -13.93 8.43
C ALA A 220 -3.83 -13.54 7.12
N GLY A 221 -3.32 -14.03 6.00
CA GLY A 221 -3.87 -13.77 4.67
C GLY A 221 -3.17 -12.65 3.91
N SER A 222 -3.81 -12.16 2.86
CA SER A 222 -3.31 -11.03 2.06
C SER A 222 -3.40 -9.73 2.85
N GLN A 223 -2.37 -8.90 2.72
CA GLN A 223 -2.36 -7.56 3.32
C GLN A 223 -3.04 -6.52 2.41
N VAL A 224 -3.45 -6.94 1.24
CA VAL A 224 -4.16 -6.11 0.25
C VAL A 224 -5.30 -6.89 -0.38
N ALA A 225 -6.32 -6.16 -0.82
CA ALA A 225 -7.41 -6.66 -1.65
C ALA A 225 -7.65 -5.71 -2.82
N SER A 226 -8.38 -6.17 -3.81
CA SER A 226 -8.84 -5.38 -4.94
C SER A 226 -10.28 -5.75 -5.30
N LEU A 227 -10.76 -5.29 -6.43
CA LEU A 227 -12.05 -5.66 -7.00
C LEU A 227 -11.84 -6.45 -8.30
N SER A 228 -12.63 -7.49 -8.50
CA SER A 228 -12.69 -8.19 -9.78
C SER A 228 -13.15 -7.22 -10.86
N GLY A 229 -12.33 -7.01 -11.89
CA GLY A 229 -12.58 -6.02 -12.94
C GLY A 229 -11.92 -4.66 -12.72
N GLY A 230 -11.17 -4.47 -11.63
CA GLY A 230 -10.39 -3.26 -11.31
C GLY A 230 -10.93 -2.47 -10.12
N LEU A 231 -10.01 -1.81 -9.41
CA LEU A 231 -10.36 -0.97 -8.25
C LEU A 231 -11.10 0.32 -8.65
N ASN A 232 -10.99 0.74 -9.92
CA ASN A 232 -11.72 1.88 -10.46
C ASN A 232 -13.23 1.79 -10.22
N GLN A 233 -13.82 0.59 -10.14
CA GLN A 233 -15.24 0.38 -9.82
C GLN A 233 -15.65 1.06 -8.51
N LEU A 234 -14.72 1.19 -7.54
CA LEU A 234 -14.98 1.90 -6.28
C LEU A 234 -15.31 3.37 -6.54
N SER A 235 -14.53 4.05 -7.37
CA SER A 235 -14.77 5.47 -7.69
C SER A 235 -16.03 5.64 -8.55
N GLU A 236 -16.26 4.76 -9.51
CA GLU A 236 -17.47 4.77 -10.34
C GLU A 236 -18.73 4.61 -9.48
N LYS A 237 -18.70 3.66 -8.53
CA LYS A 237 -19.83 3.40 -7.65
C LYS A 237 -20.07 4.52 -6.63
N LEU A 238 -19.01 5.19 -6.17
CA LEU A 238 -19.12 6.40 -5.35
C LEU A 238 -19.81 7.54 -6.13
N VAL A 239 -19.45 7.71 -7.39
CA VAL A 239 -20.08 8.71 -8.27
C VAL A 239 -21.55 8.38 -8.50
N GLU A 240 -21.88 7.12 -8.80
CA GLU A 240 -23.25 6.66 -8.98
C GLU A 240 -24.08 6.89 -7.69
N ASP A 241 -23.55 6.54 -6.53
CA ASP A 241 -24.20 6.72 -5.24
C ASP A 241 -24.47 8.21 -4.93
N LEU A 242 -23.53 9.10 -5.28
CA LEU A 242 -23.71 10.54 -5.18
C LEU A 242 -24.86 11.06 -6.05
N TYR A 243 -25.04 10.53 -7.26
CA TYR A 243 -26.11 10.96 -8.15
C TYR A 243 -27.48 10.34 -7.82
N THR A 244 -27.51 9.19 -7.15
CA THR A 244 -28.74 8.46 -6.84
C THR A 244 -29.27 8.74 -5.45
N LYS A 245 -28.39 8.94 -4.46
CA LYS A 245 -28.76 9.15 -3.05
C LYS A 245 -28.62 10.61 -2.58
N CYS A 246 -27.90 11.39 -3.37
CA CYS A 246 -27.69 12.81 -3.14
C CYS A 246 -28.23 13.63 -4.28
#